data_09405e41af89c999980cbee3321ce220
#
_entry.id   09405e41af89c999980cbee3321ce220
#
_cell.length_a   1.000
_cell.length_b   1.000
_cell.length_c   1.000
_cell.angle_alpha   90.00
_cell.angle_beta   90.00
_cell.angle_gamma   90.00
#
_symmetry.space_group_name_H-M   'P 1'
#
loop_
_entity.id
_entity.type
_entity.pdbx_description
1 polymer ?
#
loop_
_entity_poly.entity_id
_entity_poly.type
_entity_poly.pdbx_seq_one_letter_code
_entity_poly.pdbx_strand_id
1 'polypeptide(L)'
;MTHKKPGLFQSRSSSRQFLFCKTDSKPKDNKAKDPLLFDSNKLSKFFPDILAGKSFIDHAMAALDSATKFTAMVIRIDDLSHNDKTAASDHAVDLLVDVAKTIDTLCKSENGMWGQLDQNMFGCFFSEKNETSALELAKKIQNNLAKLRNETVSIGAASYPTIDFNKEQILDNARKALDHAAFFGPDSSVSFDAVSLNISGDELYQKGDIDGAIEEFKTALLLDPSNVNVHNSLGVCYGVQSAYEKAMAEFEEAIRLDPDEVMAIYNAGLVNMLTDKKDKALEYFLDADSKEECIFEVAIQTGKLYLEMRKPKKGKIFLEKAVRARPESGLTYRFLGECCAAMNMTDDAVSAYKKAIRQNPNDADSLSALGYLFDLQGENPEITTIFCQQSVDISPENGLFRYRLGSLYLKRDQLKDALEQLQKADDLGHDCKDLIKKIKKLMAK
;
A
#
# COMPACT_ATOMS: atom_id res chain seq x y z
N MET A 1 24.99 -10.52 -31.90
CA MET A 1 23.72 -9.75 -31.96
C MET A 1 22.81 -10.36 -30.95
N THR A 2 22.80 -9.78 -29.75
CA THR A 2 22.01 -10.25 -28.62
C THR A 2 20.68 -9.52 -28.63
N HIS A 3 19.60 -10.25 -28.91
CA HIS A 3 18.23 -9.73 -28.80
C HIS A 3 17.92 -9.40 -27.34
N LYS A 4 17.90 -8.10 -27.01
CA LYS A 4 17.25 -7.61 -25.80
C LYS A 4 15.75 -7.91 -25.93
N LYS A 5 15.22 -8.74 -25.05
CA LYS A 5 13.77 -8.85 -24.82
C LYS A 5 13.25 -7.47 -24.40
N PRO A 6 12.11 -7.01 -24.93
CA PRO A 6 11.49 -5.77 -24.47
C PRO A 6 11.13 -5.94 -22.99
N GLY A 7 11.50 -4.95 -22.18
CA GLY A 7 11.23 -4.93 -20.76
C GLY A 7 9.73 -5.07 -20.49
N LEU A 8 9.36 -6.17 -19.85
CA LEU A 8 8.05 -6.36 -19.27
C LEU A 8 7.89 -5.34 -18.14
N PHE A 9 6.93 -4.44 -18.35
CA PHE A 9 6.13 -3.74 -17.37
C PHE A 9 6.84 -3.17 -16.14
N GLN A 10 7.39 -1.97 -16.26
CA GLN A 10 7.38 -1.03 -15.15
C GLN A 10 5.92 -0.54 -14.96
N SER A 11 5.04 -1.37 -14.40
CA SER A 11 3.78 -0.91 -13.87
C SER A 11 4.07 -0.11 -12.60
N ARG A 12 3.85 1.18 -12.66
CA ARG A 12 3.69 2.00 -11.46
C ARG A 12 2.48 1.46 -10.71
N SER A 13 2.72 0.94 -9.52
CA SER A 13 1.75 0.70 -8.46
C SER A 13 1.11 -0.69 -8.33
N SER A 14 0.64 -0.92 -7.18
CA SER A 14 -0.30 -1.86 -6.58
C SER A 14 0.22 -3.24 -6.19
N SER A 15 1.10 -3.90 -6.90
CA SER A 15 1.49 -5.27 -6.54
C SER A 15 2.66 -5.40 -5.54
N ARG A 16 3.26 -4.29 -5.09
CA ARG A 16 4.32 -4.31 -4.06
C ARG A 16 3.73 -4.17 -2.67
N GLN A 17 3.00 -5.18 -2.20
CA GLN A 17 2.49 -5.18 -0.84
C GLN A 17 3.50 -5.78 0.14
N PHE A 18 4.02 -4.91 1.01
CA PHE A 18 4.76 -5.34 2.20
C PHE A 18 3.82 -5.41 3.40
N LEU A 19 3.92 -6.46 4.21
CA LEU A 19 3.05 -6.69 5.37
C LEU A 19 3.00 -5.50 6.36
N PHE A 20 4.01 -4.64 6.40
CA PHE A 20 4.10 -3.47 7.27
C PHE A 20 4.38 -2.15 6.55
N CYS A 21 4.14 -2.05 5.26
CA CYS A 21 4.14 -0.77 4.58
C CYS A 21 2.87 0.04 4.92
N LYS A 22 2.60 0.26 6.21
CA LYS A 22 1.88 1.47 6.59
C LYS A 22 2.84 2.62 6.34
N THR A 23 2.81 3.17 5.12
CA THR A 23 3.26 4.54 4.94
C THR A 23 2.44 5.37 5.91
N ASP A 24 3.11 6.24 6.70
CA ASP A 24 2.48 7.29 7.51
C ASP A 24 1.75 8.35 6.65
N SER A 25 1.34 7.98 5.46
CA SER A 25 0.35 8.71 4.70
C SER A 25 -1.00 8.42 5.36
N LYS A 26 -1.38 9.35 6.27
CA LYS A 26 -2.80 9.52 6.61
C LYS A 26 -3.58 9.32 5.32
N PRO A 27 -4.64 8.49 5.32
CA PRO A 27 -5.53 8.45 4.18
C PRO A 27 -5.84 9.91 3.87
N LYS A 28 -5.48 10.37 2.66
CA LYS A 28 -6.01 11.63 2.19
C LYS A 28 -7.51 11.41 2.27
N ASP A 29 -8.17 12.14 3.17
CA ASP A 29 -9.60 12.28 3.15
C ASP A 29 -9.97 12.70 1.73
N ASN A 30 -10.19 11.72 0.87
CA ASN A 30 -10.98 11.89 -0.30
C ASN A 30 -12.40 12.08 0.24
N LYS A 31 -12.68 13.30 0.72
CA LYS A 31 -14.04 13.75 0.81
C LYS A 31 -14.66 13.39 -0.52
N ALA A 32 -15.59 12.43 -0.47
CA ALA A 32 -16.47 12.19 -1.59
C ALA A 32 -17.00 13.57 -1.99
N LYS A 33 -16.47 14.09 -3.09
CA LYS A 33 -17.00 15.32 -3.67
C LYS A 33 -18.38 14.95 -4.15
N ASP A 34 -19.37 15.74 -3.75
CA ASP A 34 -20.75 15.63 -4.23
C ASP A 34 -20.74 15.30 -5.73
N PRO A 35 -21.48 14.27 -6.15
CA PRO A 35 -21.58 13.94 -7.56
C PRO A 35 -22.08 15.21 -8.28
N LEU A 36 -21.31 15.72 -9.22
CA LEU A 36 -21.79 16.76 -10.12
C LEU A 36 -23.08 16.21 -10.75
N LEU A 37 -24.22 16.85 -10.44
CA LEU A 37 -25.53 16.51 -11.00
C LEU A 37 -25.46 16.72 -12.51
N PHE A 38 -25.10 15.68 -13.23
CA PHE A 38 -25.21 15.63 -14.67
C PHE A 38 -26.70 15.52 -15.00
N ASP A 39 -27.19 16.44 -15.81
CA ASP A 39 -28.59 16.43 -16.25
C ASP A 39 -28.80 15.25 -17.22
N SER A 40 -29.22 14.10 -16.67
CA SER A 40 -29.56 12.88 -17.43
C SER A 40 -30.61 13.14 -18.52
N ASN A 41 -31.30 14.28 -18.49
CA ASN A 41 -32.26 14.70 -19.48
C ASN A 41 -31.66 15.06 -20.86
N LYS A 42 -30.33 15.18 -20.97
CA LYS A 42 -29.71 15.54 -22.25
C LYS A 42 -29.61 14.38 -23.23
N LEU A 43 -29.27 13.15 -22.75
CA LEU A 43 -29.27 11.94 -23.57
C LEU A 43 -30.66 11.52 -23.98
N SER A 44 -31.67 11.69 -23.13
CA SER A 44 -33.07 11.34 -23.44
C SER A 44 -33.67 12.12 -24.63
N LYS A 45 -33.11 13.29 -25.00
CA LYS A 45 -33.52 14.00 -26.22
C LYS A 45 -33.12 13.27 -27.50
N PHE A 46 -31.98 12.54 -27.47
CA PHE A 46 -31.47 11.79 -28.63
C PHE A 46 -31.88 10.32 -28.59
N PHE A 47 -32.07 9.80 -27.39
CA PHE A 47 -32.46 8.42 -27.12
C PHE A 47 -33.61 8.38 -26.09
N PRO A 48 -34.87 8.63 -26.57
CA PRO A 48 -36.04 8.73 -25.67
C PRO A 48 -36.29 7.49 -24.81
N ASP A 49 -35.94 6.31 -25.33
CA ASP A 49 -36.18 5.02 -24.68
C ASP A 49 -34.96 4.48 -23.92
N ILE A 50 -33.89 5.30 -23.72
CA ILE A 50 -32.71 4.84 -23.02
C ILE A 50 -33.02 4.52 -21.57
N LEU A 51 -32.64 3.31 -21.13
CA LEU A 51 -32.69 2.92 -19.75
C LEU A 51 -31.39 3.29 -19.05
N ALA A 52 -31.48 3.61 -17.75
CA ALA A 52 -30.33 4.02 -16.97
C ALA A 52 -30.28 3.32 -15.60
N GLY A 53 -29.05 3.16 -15.08
CA GLY A 53 -28.79 2.61 -13.77
C GLY A 53 -29.45 1.26 -13.56
N LYS A 54 -30.14 1.11 -12.43
CA LYS A 54 -30.77 -0.15 -12.05
C LYS A 54 -31.84 -0.62 -13.06
N SER A 55 -32.62 0.33 -13.62
CA SER A 55 -33.67 -0.04 -14.61
C SER A 55 -33.10 -0.68 -15.87
N PHE A 56 -31.92 -0.25 -16.31
CA PHE A 56 -31.22 -0.90 -17.42
C PHE A 56 -30.75 -2.30 -17.05
N ILE A 57 -30.13 -2.46 -15.87
CA ILE A 57 -29.60 -3.74 -15.39
C ILE A 57 -30.76 -4.76 -15.25
N ASP A 58 -31.85 -4.37 -14.59
CA ASP A 58 -33.01 -5.25 -14.37
C ASP A 58 -33.62 -5.69 -15.72
N HIS A 59 -33.72 -4.80 -16.69
CA HIS A 59 -34.21 -5.11 -18.03
C HIS A 59 -33.29 -6.07 -18.78
N ALA A 60 -31.97 -5.83 -18.73
CA ALA A 60 -31.01 -6.70 -19.38
C ALA A 60 -30.96 -8.08 -18.75
N MET A 61 -31.03 -8.19 -17.42
CA MET A 61 -31.06 -9.49 -16.73
C MET A 61 -32.31 -10.28 -17.06
N ALA A 62 -33.48 -9.63 -17.12
CA ALA A 62 -34.72 -10.28 -17.56
C ALA A 62 -34.62 -10.80 -19.01
N ALA A 63 -34.02 -10.05 -19.91
CA ALA A 63 -33.82 -10.47 -21.30
C ALA A 63 -32.81 -11.63 -21.45
N LEU A 64 -31.84 -11.72 -20.53
CA LEU A 64 -30.79 -12.75 -20.50
C LEU A 64 -31.12 -13.94 -19.61
N ASP A 65 -32.34 -14.01 -19.06
CA ASP A 65 -32.73 -15.08 -18.12
C ASP A 65 -32.55 -16.50 -18.73
N SER A 66 -32.93 -16.68 -19.98
CA SER A 66 -32.76 -17.94 -20.70
C SER A 66 -31.41 -18.10 -21.40
N ALA A 67 -30.56 -17.08 -21.41
CA ALA A 67 -29.26 -17.14 -22.10
C ALA A 67 -28.29 -18.08 -21.37
N THR A 68 -27.65 -18.97 -22.11
CA THR A 68 -26.65 -19.90 -21.59
C THR A 68 -25.25 -19.27 -21.58
N LYS A 69 -25.02 -18.26 -22.41
CA LYS A 69 -23.79 -17.46 -22.48
C LYS A 69 -24.10 -16.04 -22.94
N PHE A 70 -23.37 -15.12 -22.43
CA PHE A 70 -23.41 -13.70 -22.83
C PHE A 70 -22.16 -12.98 -22.39
N THR A 71 -21.94 -11.78 -22.91
CA THR A 71 -20.88 -10.88 -22.48
C THR A 71 -21.47 -9.55 -22.03
N ALA A 72 -21.00 -9.06 -20.89
CA ALA A 72 -21.20 -7.70 -20.41
C ALA A 72 -19.96 -6.85 -20.68
N MET A 73 -20.17 -5.58 -21.02
CA MET A 73 -19.11 -4.60 -21.19
C MET A 73 -19.46 -3.34 -20.41
N VAL A 74 -18.47 -2.76 -19.76
CA VAL A 74 -18.55 -1.42 -19.15
C VAL A 74 -17.58 -0.50 -19.87
N ILE A 75 -18.10 0.60 -20.38
CA ILE A 75 -17.40 1.57 -21.21
C ILE A 75 -17.36 2.86 -20.45
N ARG A 76 -16.17 3.41 -20.23
CA ARG A 76 -15.94 4.71 -19.59
C ARG A 76 -15.31 5.66 -20.57
N ILE A 77 -15.82 6.90 -20.62
CA ILE A 77 -15.19 7.97 -21.37
C ILE A 77 -13.95 8.41 -20.62
N ASP A 78 -12.80 8.40 -21.31
CA ASP A 78 -11.54 8.87 -20.77
C ASP A 78 -11.54 10.43 -20.68
N ASP A 79 -10.68 11.01 -19.86
CA ASP A 79 -10.44 12.48 -19.72
C ASP A 79 -11.66 13.37 -19.32
N LEU A 80 -12.84 12.80 -19.08
CA LEU A 80 -13.90 13.52 -18.37
C LEU A 80 -13.51 13.60 -16.87
N SER A 81 -12.46 14.37 -16.57
CA SER A 81 -12.01 14.56 -15.20
C SER A 81 -13.05 15.36 -14.41
N HIS A 82 -13.37 14.91 -13.19
CA HIS A 82 -14.25 15.60 -12.23
C HIS A 82 -13.80 17.03 -11.86
N ASN A 83 -12.68 17.51 -12.40
CA ASN A 83 -12.12 18.83 -12.10
C ASN A 83 -12.51 19.92 -13.09
N ASP A 84 -13.03 19.58 -14.26
CA ASP A 84 -13.48 20.59 -15.21
C ASP A 84 -14.88 21.08 -14.83
N LYS A 85 -14.93 22.25 -14.21
CA LYS A 85 -16.18 23.04 -14.05
C LYS A 85 -16.85 23.33 -15.39
N THR A 86 -16.22 22.97 -16.50
CA THR A 86 -16.70 23.00 -17.87
C THR A 86 -17.45 21.74 -18.31
N ALA A 87 -17.59 20.72 -17.45
CA ALA A 87 -18.37 19.50 -17.76
C ALA A 87 -19.87 19.75 -18.04
N ALA A 88 -20.34 20.98 -17.78
CA ALA A 88 -21.64 21.49 -18.26
C ALA A 88 -21.54 22.12 -19.66
N SER A 89 -20.38 22.06 -20.34
CA SER A 89 -20.20 22.62 -21.67
C SER A 89 -20.92 21.77 -22.71
N ASP A 90 -21.38 22.43 -23.77
CA ASP A 90 -22.01 21.77 -24.92
C ASP A 90 -21.10 20.67 -25.51
N HIS A 91 -19.78 20.86 -25.44
CA HIS A 91 -18.79 19.87 -25.87
C HIS A 91 -18.87 18.52 -25.12
N ALA A 92 -19.03 18.51 -23.78
CA ALA A 92 -19.16 17.28 -23.00
C ALA A 92 -20.46 16.53 -23.33
N VAL A 93 -21.53 17.27 -23.64
CA VAL A 93 -22.80 16.67 -24.07
C VAL A 93 -22.66 16.05 -25.45
N ASP A 94 -22.03 16.76 -26.38
CA ASP A 94 -21.80 16.26 -27.74
C ASP A 94 -20.91 14.97 -27.70
N LEU A 95 -19.91 14.95 -26.86
CA LEU A 95 -19.06 13.76 -26.63
C LEU A 95 -19.91 12.58 -26.12
N LEU A 96 -20.72 12.79 -25.08
CA LEU A 96 -21.62 11.76 -24.55
C LEU A 96 -22.57 11.23 -25.61
N VAL A 97 -23.12 12.11 -26.43
CA VAL A 97 -24.05 11.73 -27.52
C VAL A 97 -23.34 10.96 -28.62
N ASP A 98 -22.13 11.33 -29.00
CA ASP A 98 -21.39 10.62 -30.06
C ASP A 98 -20.89 9.24 -29.57
N VAL A 99 -20.48 9.12 -28.31
CA VAL A 99 -20.17 7.81 -27.70
C VAL A 99 -21.43 6.95 -27.67
N ALA A 100 -22.55 7.49 -27.20
CA ALA A 100 -23.83 6.77 -27.17
C ALA A 100 -24.30 6.32 -28.56
N LYS A 101 -24.17 7.16 -29.60
CA LYS A 101 -24.48 6.78 -31.00
C LYS A 101 -23.58 5.66 -31.52
N THR A 102 -22.29 5.70 -31.15
CA THR A 102 -21.33 4.66 -31.53
C THR A 102 -21.72 3.33 -30.91
N ILE A 103 -22.09 3.33 -29.63
CA ILE A 103 -22.56 2.14 -28.88
C ILE A 103 -23.88 1.64 -29.46
N ASP A 104 -24.85 2.51 -29.68
CA ASP A 104 -26.17 2.18 -30.23
C ASP A 104 -26.06 1.50 -31.60
N THR A 105 -25.21 2.07 -32.46
CA THR A 105 -24.97 1.51 -33.80
C THR A 105 -24.41 0.10 -33.72
N LEU A 106 -23.43 -0.15 -32.84
CA LEU A 106 -22.88 -1.47 -32.64
C LEU A 106 -23.90 -2.43 -32.03
N CYS A 107 -24.64 -2.02 -31.00
CA CYS A 107 -25.65 -2.85 -30.36
C CYS A 107 -26.76 -3.27 -31.34
N LYS A 108 -27.20 -2.35 -32.21
CA LYS A 108 -28.18 -2.67 -33.27
C LYS A 108 -27.64 -3.66 -34.28
N SER A 109 -26.36 -3.60 -34.65
CA SER A 109 -25.76 -4.52 -35.63
C SER A 109 -25.47 -5.92 -35.05
N GLU A 110 -25.25 -6.01 -33.73
CA GLU A 110 -24.82 -7.25 -33.05
C GLU A 110 -25.92 -7.82 -32.13
N ASN A 111 -27.16 -7.31 -32.21
CA ASN A 111 -28.27 -7.65 -31.32
C ASN A 111 -27.96 -7.50 -29.84
N GLY A 112 -27.26 -6.43 -29.50
CA GLY A 112 -26.89 -6.08 -28.12
C GLY A 112 -27.91 -5.15 -27.48
N MET A 113 -27.85 -5.07 -26.16
CA MET A 113 -28.57 -4.12 -25.33
C MET A 113 -27.57 -3.16 -24.72
N TRP A 114 -27.94 -1.89 -24.57
CA TRP A 114 -27.09 -0.92 -23.90
C TRP A 114 -27.91 0.08 -23.09
N GLY A 115 -27.23 0.71 -22.12
CA GLY A 115 -27.81 1.75 -21.30
C GLY A 115 -26.74 2.53 -20.56
N GLN A 116 -27.14 3.63 -19.93
CA GLN A 116 -26.25 4.46 -19.12
C GLN A 116 -26.16 3.86 -17.71
N LEU A 117 -24.93 3.64 -17.23
CA LEU A 117 -24.68 3.15 -15.85
C LEU A 117 -24.41 4.29 -14.88
N ASP A 118 -23.66 5.32 -15.34
CA ASP A 118 -23.29 6.50 -14.58
C ASP A 118 -23.05 7.68 -15.53
N GLN A 119 -22.65 8.82 -15.02
CA GLN A 119 -22.46 10.06 -15.77
C GLN A 119 -21.58 9.91 -17.01
N ASN A 120 -20.48 9.16 -16.93
CA ASN A 120 -19.52 8.92 -18.00
C ASN A 120 -19.35 7.43 -18.33
N MET A 121 -20.26 6.58 -17.84
CA MET A 121 -20.17 5.14 -18.05
C MET A 121 -21.44 4.58 -18.71
N PHE A 122 -21.22 3.66 -19.63
CA PHE A 122 -22.26 2.90 -20.32
C PHE A 122 -22.06 1.41 -20.08
N GLY A 123 -23.17 0.67 -20.05
CA GLY A 123 -23.18 -0.79 -20.02
C GLY A 123 -23.71 -1.34 -21.33
N CYS A 124 -23.15 -2.48 -21.77
CA CYS A 124 -23.66 -3.23 -22.91
C CYS A 124 -23.73 -4.72 -22.55
N PHE A 125 -24.73 -5.40 -23.12
CA PHE A 125 -24.85 -6.86 -23.04
C PHE A 125 -25.07 -7.44 -24.43
N PHE A 126 -24.38 -8.54 -24.73
CA PHE A 126 -24.43 -9.24 -25.98
C PHE A 126 -24.68 -10.75 -25.74
N SER A 127 -25.84 -11.23 -26.10
CA SER A 127 -26.17 -12.68 -26.00
C SER A 127 -25.30 -13.47 -26.97
N GLU A 128 -25.00 -14.73 -26.61
CA GLU A 128 -24.26 -15.71 -27.43
C GLU A 128 -22.81 -15.26 -27.80
N LYS A 129 -22.27 -14.25 -27.15
CA LYS A 129 -20.87 -13.84 -27.33
C LYS A 129 -19.98 -14.38 -26.21
N ASN A 130 -18.69 -14.51 -26.50
CA ASN A 130 -17.65 -14.96 -25.59
C ASN A 130 -16.57 -13.86 -25.40
N GLU A 131 -15.56 -14.14 -24.61
CA GLU A 131 -14.48 -13.22 -24.30
C GLU A 131 -13.76 -12.67 -25.54
N THR A 132 -13.38 -13.52 -26.49
CA THR A 132 -12.71 -13.10 -27.73
C THR A 132 -13.60 -12.14 -28.53
N SER A 133 -14.90 -12.47 -28.66
CA SER A 133 -15.86 -11.59 -29.31
C SER A 133 -16.03 -10.26 -28.60
N ALA A 134 -15.95 -10.26 -27.26
CA ALA A 134 -16.05 -9.04 -26.45
C ALA A 134 -14.92 -8.05 -26.76
N LEU A 135 -13.68 -8.50 -26.81
CA LEU A 135 -12.53 -7.65 -27.13
C LEU A 135 -12.59 -7.13 -28.58
N GLU A 136 -13.10 -7.93 -29.52
CA GLU A 136 -13.36 -7.48 -30.89
C GLU A 136 -14.43 -6.37 -30.95
N LEU A 137 -15.50 -6.52 -30.18
CA LEU A 137 -16.55 -5.50 -30.07
C LEU A 137 -16.02 -4.22 -29.41
N ALA A 138 -15.21 -4.35 -28.35
CA ALA A 138 -14.54 -3.23 -27.71
C ALA A 138 -13.70 -2.43 -28.71
N LYS A 139 -12.86 -3.12 -29.49
CA LYS A 139 -12.05 -2.49 -30.54
C LYS A 139 -12.90 -1.83 -31.64
N LYS A 140 -14.06 -2.42 -32.01
CA LYS A 140 -14.98 -1.79 -32.97
C LYS A 140 -15.51 -0.46 -32.42
N ILE A 141 -15.87 -0.39 -31.13
CA ILE A 141 -16.32 0.86 -30.49
C ILE A 141 -15.20 1.90 -30.54
N GLN A 142 -14.00 1.56 -30.06
CA GLN A 142 -12.84 2.45 -30.05
C GLN A 142 -12.51 2.97 -31.45
N ASN A 143 -12.38 2.08 -32.44
CA ASN A 143 -12.10 2.45 -33.82
C ASN A 143 -13.19 3.31 -34.48
N ASN A 144 -14.45 3.11 -34.16
CA ASN A 144 -15.54 3.91 -34.69
C ASN A 144 -15.59 5.29 -34.06
N LEU A 145 -15.34 5.38 -32.74
CA LEU A 145 -15.24 6.66 -32.06
C LEU A 145 -14.05 7.49 -32.58
N ALA A 146 -12.88 6.88 -32.77
CA ALA A 146 -11.68 7.52 -33.30
C ALA A 146 -11.83 8.13 -34.71
N LYS A 147 -12.83 7.69 -35.49
CA LYS A 147 -13.19 8.32 -36.77
C LYS A 147 -13.98 9.61 -36.61
N LEU A 148 -14.59 9.81 -35.44
CA LEU A 148 -15.47 10.93 -35.15
C LEU A 148 -14.80 11.97 -34.25
N ARG A 149 -13.94 11.50 -33.34
CA ARG A 149 -13.38 12.32 -32.27
C ARG A 149 -11.95 11.89 -31.91
N ASN A 150 -11.23 12.78 -31.19
CA ASN A 150 -9.93 12.49 -30.60
C ASN A 150 -10.04 11.91 -29.19
N GLU A 151 -11.17 12.13 -28.50
CA GLU A 151 -11.43 11.58 -27.19
C GLU A 151 -11.65 10.07 -27.28
N THR A 152 -11.21 9.37 -26.24
CA THR A 152 -11.18 7.91 -26.20
C THR A 152 -12.11 7.32 -25.15
N VAL A 153 -12.29 6.02 -25.23
CA VAL A 153 -13.01 5.23 -24.22
C VAL A 153 -12.21 4.03 -23.79
N SER A 154 -12.21 3.77 -22.47
CA SER A 154 -11.66 2.54 -21.90
C SER A 154 -12.79 1.56 -21.62
N ILE A 155 -12.54 0.26 -21.83
CA ILE A 155 -13.57 -0.78 -21.83
C ILE A 155 -13.13 -1.98 -21.01
N GLY A 156 -13.95 -2.36 -20.03
CA GLY A 156 -13.85 -3.65 -19.35
C GLY A 156 -14.92 -4.60 -19.84
N ALA A 157 -14.58 -5.87 -20.05
CA ALA A 157 -15.50 -6.89 -20.52
C ALA A 157 -15.45 -8.12 -19.61
N ALA A 158 -16.59 -8.77 -19.40
CA ALA A 158 -16.68 -10.06 -18.71
C ALA A 158 -17.73 -10.95 -19.37
N SER A 159 -17.49 -12.24 -19.40
CA SER A 159 -18.36 -13.22 -20.05
C SER A 159 -18.99 -14.19 -19.06
N TYR A 160 -20.23 -14.61 -19.33
CA TYR A 160 -20.90 -15.68 -18.62
C TYR A 160 -20.95 -16.93 -19.51
N PRO A 161 -20.72 -18.14 -18.98
CA PRO A 161 -20.29 -18.43 -17.59
C PRO A 161 -18.81 -18.18 -17.35
N THR A 162 -18.47 -17.77 -16.14
CA THR A 162 -17.08 -17.67 -15.67
C THR A 162 -17.04 -18.14 -14.20
N ILE A 163 -16.31 -19.20 -13.91
CA ILE A 163 -16.29 -19.86 -12.58
C ILE A 163 -17.74 -20.05 -12.07
N ASP A 164 -17.97 -19.79 -10.79
CA ASP A 164 -19.27 -19.90 -10.13
C ASP A 164 -20.02 -18.55 -10.03
N PHE A 165 -19.63 -17.53 -10.81
CA PHE A 165 -20.34 -16.26 -10.82
C PHE A 165 -21.73 -16.40 -11.42
N ASN A 166 -22.71 -15.83 -10.74
CA ASN A 166 -24.06 -15.71 -11.28
C ASN A 166 -24.14 -14.61 -12.36
N LYS A 167 -25.26 -14.57 -13.10
CA LYS A 167 -25.44 -13.62 -14.20
C LYS A 167 -25.37 -12.15 -13.75
N GLU A 168 -25.89 -11.85 -12.57
CA GLU A 168 -25.95 -10.51 -11.99
C GLU A 168 -24.54 -9.95 -11.69
N GLN A 169 -23.58 -10.83 -11.38
CA GLN A 169 -22.21 -10.44 -11.05
C GLN A 169 -21.35 -10.11 -12.28
N ILE A 170 -21.77 -10.51 -13.49
CA ILE A 170 -20.95 -10.36 -14.70
C ILE A 170 -20.72 -8.89 -15.06
N LEU A 171 -21.68 -8.00 -14.82
CA LEU A 171 -21.49 -6.57 -15.04
C LEU A 171 -20.47 -5.98 -14.06
N ASP A 172 -20.47 -6.41 -12.80
CA ASP A 172 -19.48 -5.97 -11.81
C ASP A 172 -18.09 -6.53 -12.14
N ASN A 173 -18.00 -7.75 -12.67
CA ASN A 173 -16.74 -8.28 -13.18
C ASN A 173 -16.22 -7.48 -14.39
N ALA A 174 -17.11 -7.01 -15.28
CA ALA A 174 -16.72 -6.08 -16.34
C ALA A 174 -16.23 -4.72 -15.81
N ARG A 175 -16.76 -4.23 -14.68
CA ARG A 175 -16.23 -3.04 -14.00
C ARG A 175 -14.83 -3.28 -13.45
N LYS A 176 -14.58 -4.41 -12.79
CA LYS A 176 -13.25 -4.80 -12.31
C LYS A 176 -12.24 -4.90 -13.48
N ALA A 177 -12.66 -5.40 -14.63
CA ALA A 177 -11.84 -5.40 -15.85
C ALA A 177 -11.58 -3.98 -16.37
N LEU A 178 -12.54 -3.06 -16.24
CA LEU A 178 -12.32 -1.66 -16.59
C LEU A 178 -11.31 -0.97 -15.66
N ASP A 179 -11.32 -1.29 -14.36
CA ASP A 179 -10.32 -0.78 -13.42
C ASP A 179 -8.93 -1.35 -13.74
N HIS A 180 -8.86 -2.60 -14.19
CA HIS A 180 -7.62 -3.18 -14.73
C HIS A 180 -7.18 -2.44 -16.01
N ALA A 181 -8.09 -2.09 -16.92
CA ALA A 181 -7.76 -1.32 -18.12
C ALA A 181 -7.12 0.04 -17.81
N ALA A 182 -7.48 0.67 -16.68
CA ALA A 182 -6.91 1.95 -16.27
C ALA A 182 -5.39 1.94 -16.07
N PHE A 183 -4.78 0.78 -15.81
CA PHE A 183 -3.32 0.65 -15.70
C PHE A 183 -2.59 0.77 -17.03
N PHE A 184 -3.27 0.53 -18.13
CA PHE A 184 -2.69 0.67 -19.48
C PHE A 184 -2.88 2.08 -20.06
N GLY A 185 -3.64 2.94 -19.37
CA GLY A 185 -3.95 4.30 -19.80
C GLY A 185 -5.22 4.40 -20.65
N PRO A 186 -5.49 5.58 -21.22
CA PRO A 186 -6.65 5.81 -22.09
C PRO A 186 -6.69 4.89 -23.30
N ASP A 187 -7.87 4.71 -23.88
CA ASP A 187 -8.12 3.86 -25.06
C ASP A 187 -7.77 2.36 -24.85
N SER A 188 -7.88 1.89 -23.62
CA SER A 188 -7.55 0.51 -23.26
C SER A 188 -8.79 -0.37 -23.18
N SER A 189 -8.65 -1.65 -23.52
CA SER A 189 -9.70 -2.65 -23.34
C SER A 189 -9.15 -3.93 -22.74
N VAL A 190 -9.79 -4.43 -21.69
CA VAL A 190 -9.37 -5.59 -20.91
C VAL A 190 -10.56 -6.54 -20.69
N SER A 191 -10.29 -7.83 -20.78
CA SER A 191 -11.21 -8.88 -20.35
C SER A 191 -10.98 -9.23 -18.89
N PHE A 192 -12.05 -9.56 -18.17
CA PHE A 192 -12.00 -9.95 -16.77
C PHE A 192 -11.13 -11.18 -16.55
N ASP A 193 -10.20 -11.09 -15.64
CA ASP A 193 -9.20 -12.12 -15.31
C ASP A 193 -8.82 -12.09 -13.83
N ALA A 194 -7.87 -12.93 -13.44
CA ALA A 194 -7.32 -12.97 -12.07
C ALA A 194 -6.68 -11.64 -11.65
N VAL A 195 -6.11 -10.87 -12.60
CA VAL A 195 -5.49 -9.57 -12.29
C VAL A 195 -6.57 -8.54 -11.95
N SER A 196 -7.71 -8.58 -12.63
CA SER A 196 -8.87 -7.73 -12.32
C SER A 196 -9.37 -7.94 -10.88
N LEU A 197 -9.41 -9.20 -10.42
CA LEU A 197 -9.74 -9.54 -9.03
C LEU A 197 -8.64 -9.15 -8.06
N ASN A 198 -7.37 -9.28 -8.45
CA ASN A 198 -6.26 -8.83 -7.60
C ASN A 198 -6.34 -7.33 -7.34
N ILE A 199 -6.61 -6.53 -8.37
CA ILE A 199 -6.79 -5.08 -8.24
C ILE A 199 -7.96 -4.75 -7.32
N SER A 200 -9.10 -5.43 -7.51
CA SER A 200 -10.29 -5.27 -6.64
C SER A 200 -9.98 -5.63 -5.18
N GLY A 201 -9.28 -6.73 -4.95
CA GLY A 201 -8.82 -7.15 -3.62
C GLY A 201 -7.88 -6.14 -2.96
N ASP A 202 -6.93 -5.59 -3.73
CA ASP A 202 -6.02 -4.54 -3.26
C ASP A 202 -6.77 -3.27 -2.84
N GLU A 203 -7.82 -2.88 -3.57
CA GLU A 203 -8.66 -1.75 -3.20
C GLU A 203 -9.44 -2.01 -1.90
N LEU A 204 -10.01 -3.20 -1.73
CA LEU A 204 -10.69 -3.60 -0.50
C LEU A 204 -9.72 -3.59 0.69
N TYR A 205 -8.52 -4.13 0.50
CA TYR A 205 -7.46 -4.08 1.51
C TYR A 205 -7.13 -2.65 1.93
N GLN A 206 -6.97 -1.72 0.98
CA GLN A 206 -6.69 -0.31 1.26
C GLN A 206 -7.84 0.40 1.98
N LYS A 207 -9.09 0.00 1.72
CA LYS A 207 -10.28 0.48 2.42
C LYS A 207 -10.44 -0.13 3.82
N GLY A 208 -9.61 -1.12 4.17
CA GLY A 208 -9.65 -1.83 5.45
C GLY A 208 -10.60 -3.03 5.49
N ASP A 209 -11.24 -3.37 4.38
CA ASP A 209 -12.08 -4.56 4.24
C ASP A 209 -11.20 -5.78 3.92
N ILE A 210 -10.57 -6.30 4.97
CA ILE A 210 -9.62 -7.42 4.84
C ILE A 210 -10.34 -8.73 4.45
N ASP A 211 -11.54 -8.95 4.97
CA ASP A 211 -12.31 -10.16 4.67
C ASP A 211 -12.78 -10.16 3.21
N GLY A 212 -13.28 -9.02 2.73
CA GLY A 212 -13.63 -8.85 1.31
C GLY A 212 -12.42 -9.05 0.39
N ALA A 213 -11.25 -8.50 0.77
CA ALA A 213 -10.01 -8.70 0.01
C ALA A 213 -9.61 -10.19 -0.07
N ILE A 214 -9.70 -10.93 1.03
CA ILE A 214 -9.41 -12.37 1.08
C ILE A 214 -10.32 -13.15 0.10
N GLU A 215 -11.62 -12.84 0.06
CA GLU A 215 -12.53 -13.52 -0.84
C GLU A 215 -12.24 -13.19 -2.32
N GLU A 216 -11.89 -11.93 -2.65
CA GLU A 216 -11.47 -11.57 -4.01
C GLU A 216 -10.19 -12.31 -4.42
N PHE A 217 -9.15 -12.36 -3.54
CA PHE A 217 -7.91 -13.07 -3.84
C PHE A 217 -8.11 -14.58 -3.98
N LYS A 218 -8.93 -15.20 -3.13
CA LYS A 218 -9.28 -16.64 -3.30
C LYS A 218 -9.97 -16.90 -4.63
N THR A 219 -10.88 -16.01 -5.01
CA THR A 219 -11.59 -16.12 -6.31
C THR A 219 -10.61 -15.91 -7.47
N ALA A 220 -9.64 -15.01 -7.34
CA ALA A 220 -8.58 -14.84 -8.33
C ALA A 220 -7.74 -16.12 -8.51
N LEU A 221 -7.44 -16.84 -7.42
CA LEU A 221 -6.72 -18.11 -7.48
C LEU A 221 -7.55 -19.28 -8.08
N LEU A 222 -8.88 -19.16 -8.16
CA LEU A 222 -9.69 -20.11 -8.93
C LEU A 222 -9.52 -19.88 -10.44
N LEU A 223 -9.25 -18.64 -10.88
CA LEU A 223 -8.97 -18.30 -12.29
C LEU A 223 -7.53 -18.61 -12.67
N ASP A 224 -6.59 -18.25 -11.83
CA ASP A 224 -5.16 -18.46 -12.02
C ASP A 224 -4.48 -18.92 -10.72
N PRO A 225 -4.43 -20.24 -10.48
CA PRO A 225 -3.78 -20.80 -9.29
C PRO A 225 -2.27 -20.54 -9.23
N SER A 226 -1.67 -20.06 -10.30
CA SER A 226 -0.22 -19.76 -10.37
C SER A 226 0.10 -18.29 -10.23
N ASN A 227 -0.85 -17.45 -9.86
CA ASN A 227 -0.65 -16.02 -9.76
C ASN A 227 0.13 -15.64 -8.49
N VAL A 228 1.42 -15.40 -8.66
CA VAL A 228 2.38 -15.08 -7.60
C VAL A 228 1.94 -13.85 -6.80
N ASN A 229 1.48 -12.80 -7.48
CA ASN A 229 1.04 -11.57 -6.82
C ASN A 229 -0.17 -11.80 -5.92
N VAL A 230 -1.13 -12.61 -6.38
CA VAL A 230 -2.32 -12.93 -5.59
C VAL A 230 -1.97 -13.74 -4.35
N HIS A 231 -1.09 -14.74 -4.46
CA HIS A 231 -0.58 -15.47 -3.29
C HIS A 231 0.09 -14.53 -2.28
N ASN A 232 0.96 -13.61 -2.75
CA ASN A 232 1.58 -12.62 -1.86
C ASN A 232 0.53 -11.73 -1.19
N SER A 233 -0.43 -11.17 -1.94
CA SER A 233 -1.48 -10.30 -1.40
C SER A 233 -2.38 -11.03 -0.39
N LEU A 234 -2.76 -12.27 -0.67
CA LEU A 234 -3.53 -13.11 0.25
C LEU A 234 -2.72 -13.42 1.53
N GLY A 235 -1.44 -13.73 1.39
CA GLY A 235 -0.51 -13.91 2.52
C GLY A 235 -0.43 -12.66 3.40
N VAL A 236 -0.38 -11.45 2.80
CA VAL A 236 -0.39 -10.18 3.54
C VAL A 236 -1.70 -10.01 4.31
N CYS A 237 -2.86 -10.31 3.71
CA CYS A 237 -4.15 -10.26 4.41
C CYS A 237 -4.19 -11.19 5.62
N TYR A 238 -3.75 -12.44 5.47
CA TYR A 238 -3.64 -13.37 6.60
C TYR A 238 -2.65 -12.91 7.68
N GLY A 239 -1.54 -12.28 7.27
CA GLY A 239 -0.57 -11.69 8.20
C GLY A 239 -1.18 -10.56 9.04
N VAL A 240 -1.99 -9.69 8.43
CA VAL A 240 -2.74 -8.61 9.13
C VAL A 240 -3.73 -9.18 10.13
N GLN A 241 -4.38 -10.30 9.80
CA GLN A 241 -5.26 -11.03 10.70
C GLN A 241 -4.52 -11.86 11.77
N SER A 242 -3.19 -11.82 11.80
CA SER A 242 -2.34 -12.66 12.66
C SER A 242 -2.50 -14.17 12.44
N ALA A 243 -3.03 -14.58 11.30
CA ALA A 243 -3.14 -15.98 10.88
C ALA A 243 -1.82 -16.44 10.20
N TYR A 244 -0.74 -16.42 11.00
CA TYR A 244 0.64 -16.56 10.51
C TYR A 244 0.94 -17.85 9.76
N GLU A 245 0.32 -18.98 10.13
CA GLU A 245 0.49 -20.24 9.43
C GLU A 245 -0.08 -20.18 8.00
N LYS A 246 -1.27 -19.54 7.83
CA LYS A 246 -1.87 -19.35 6.52
C LYS A 246 -1.06 -18.35 5.69
N ALA A 247 -0.63 -17.24 6.31
CA ALA A 247 0.22 -16.27 5.64
C ALA A 247 1.51 -16.92 5.11
N MET A 248 2.16 -17.75 5.93
CA MET A 248 3.38 -18.44 5.53
C MET A 248 3.15 -19.40 4.37
N ALA A 249 2.06 -20.16 4.38
CA ALA A 249 1.72 -21.07 3.29
C ALA A 249 1.57 -20.34 1.94
N GLU A 250 0.92 -19.17 1.95
CA GLU A 250 0.74 -18.37 0.73
C GLU A 250 2.07 -17.75 0.24
N PHE A 251 2.92 -17.26 1.15
CA PHE A 251 4.23 -16.75 0.77
C PHE A 251 5.16 -17.86 0.25
N GLU A 252 5.15 -19.04 0.86
CA GLU A 252 5.93 -20.19 0.40
C GLU A 252 5.45 -20.66 -0.99
N GLU A 253 4.14 -20.61 -1.27
CA GLU A 253 3.61 -20.91 -2.59
C GLU A 253 4.03 -19.85 -3.62
N ALA A 254 3.96 -18.56 -3.28
CA ALA A 254 4.46 -17.50 -4.13
C ALA A 254 5.97 -17.68 -4.47
N ILE A 255 6.79 -17.99 -3.47
CA ILE A 255 8.23 -18.27 -3.65
C ILE A 255 8.46 -19.54 -4.47
N ARG A 256 7.62 -20.58 -4.32
CA ARG A 256 7.71 -21.79 -5.11
C ARG A 256 7.42 -21.53 -6.60
N LEU A 257 6.46 -20.65 -6.87
CA LEU A 257 6.06 -20.26 -8.23
C LEU A 257 7.07 -19.33 -8.88
N ASP A 258 7.57 -18.36 -8.11
CA ASP A 258 8.64 -17.46 -8.53
C ASP A 258 9.69 -17.30 -7.40
N PRO A 259 10.81 -18.02 -7.48
CA PRO A 259 11.88 -17.94 -6.47
C PRO A 259 12.60 -16.57 -6.40
N ASP A 260 12.33 -15.68 -7.34
CA ASP A 260 12.89 -14.34 -7.38
C ASP A 260 11.88 -13.24 -6.94
N GLU A 261 10.68 -13.64 -6.46
CA GLU A 261 9.68 -12.71 -5.95
C GLU A 261 10.07 -12.15 -4.58
N VAL A 262 10.74 -11.02 -4.59
CA VAL A 262 11.35 -10.40 -3.40
C VAL A 262 10.32 -10.05 -2.32
N MET A 263 9.09 -9.67 -2.72
CA MET A 263 8.05 -9.30 -1.77
C MET A 263 7.60 -10.49 -0.92
N ALA A 264 7.38 -11.63 -1.56
CA ALA A 264 6.98 -12.85 -0.87
C ALA A 264 8.10 -13.34 0.07
N ILE A 265 9.36 -13.32 -0.41
CA ILE A 265 10.53 -13.67 0.41
C ILE A 265 10.63 -12.75 1.64
N TYR A 266 10.54 -11.45 1.44
CA TYR A 266 10.57 -10.48 2.53
C TYR A 266 9.43 -10.67 3.53
N ASN A 267 8.19 -10.86 3.05
CA ASN A 267 7.02 -11.07 3.89
C ASN A 267 7.11 -12.37 4.70
N ALA A 268 7.64 -13.45 4.11
CA ALA A 268 7.95 -14.69 4.83
C ALA A 268 8.98 -14.44 5.96
N GLY A 269 9.99 -13.61 5.70
CA GLY A 269 10.94 -13.16 6.72
C GLY A 269 10.25 -12.40 7.86
N LEU A 270 9.32 -11.49 7.56
CA LEU A 270 8.55 -10.75 8.56
C LEU A 270 7.69 -11.65 9.43
N VAL A 271 7.00 -12.63 8.84
CA VAL A 271 6.21 -13.61 9.61
C VAL A 271 7.11 -14.41 10.55
N ASN A 272 8.28 -14.82 10.09
CA ASN A 272 9.25 -15.50 10.95
C ASN A 272 9.76 -14.60 12.10
N MET A 273 9.95 -13.30 11.84
CA MET A 273 10.32 -12.33 12.87
C MET A 273 9.18 -12.15 13.90
N LEU A 274 7.92 -12.05 13.46
CA LEU A 274 6.76 -11.93 14.34
C LEU A 274 6.51 -13.17 15.21
N THR A 275 6.95 -14.33 14.73
CA THR A 275 6.88 -15.60 15.47
C THR A 275 8.17 -15.93 16.22
N ASP A 276 9.05 -14.93 16.46
CA ASP A 276 10.34 -14.99 17.16
C ASP A 276 11.35 -16.01 16.59
N LYS A 277 11.21 -16.36 15.32
CA LYS A 277 12.13 -17.25 14.59
C LYS A 277 13.22 -16.43 13.90
N LYS A 278 14.02 -15.70 14.69
CA LYS A 278 14.97 -14.67 14.19
C LYS A 278 16.00 -15.20 13.19
N ASP A 279 16.51 -16.41 13.35
CA ASP A 279 17.49 -16.97 12.42
C ASP A 279 16.85 -17.22 11.04
N LYS A 280 15.63 -17.79 10.99
CA LYS A 280 14.89 -17.99 9.75
C LYS A 280 14.51 -16.66 9.10
N ALA A 281 14.07 -15.68 9.91
CA ALA A 281 13.78 -14.34 9.40
C ALA A 281 15.00 -13.73 8.70
N LEU A 282 16.19 -13.90 9.32
CA LEU A 282 17.43 -13.41 8.73
C LEU A 282 17.79 -14.13 7.42
N GLU A 283 17.58 -15.44 7.31
CA GLU A 283 17.78 -16.20 6.08
C GLU A 283 16.93 -15.62 4.92
N TYR A 284 15.64 -15.43 5.16
CA TYR A 284 14.72 -14.81 4.17
C TYR A 284 15.13 -13.38 3.79
N PHE A 285 15.49 -12.55 4.78
CA PHE A 285 15.91 -11.18 4.46
C PHE A 285 17.22 -11.12 3.68
N LEU A 286 18.15 -12.00 3.93
CA LEU A 286 19.40 -12.10 3.17
C LEU A 286 19.15 -12.63 1.76
N ASP A 287 18.22 -13.57 1.60
CA ASP A 287 17.80 -14.05 0.29
C ASP A 287 17.16 -12.92 -0.52
N ALA A 288 16.22 -12.17 0.07
CA ALA A 288 15.62 -11.00 -0.57
C ALA A 288 16.65 -9.94 -1.00
N ASP A 289 17.65 -9.63 -0.14
CA ASP A 289 18.74 -8.69 -0.47
C ASP A 289 19.65 -9.22 -1.60
N SER A 290 19.74 -10.55 -1.76
CA SER A 290 20.52 -11.16 -2.82
C SER A 290 19.84 -11.10 -4.19
N LYS A 291 18.50 -11.05 -4.24
CA LYS A 291 17.72 -11.01 -5.47
C LYS A 291 17.61 -9.60 -6.04
N GLU A 292 17.39 -8.61 -5.20
CA GLU A 292 17.31 -7.21 -5.59
C GLU A 292 18.05 -6.34 -4.57
N GLU A 293 19.12 -5.67 -5.01
CA GLU A 293 19.91 -4.80 -4.14
C GLU A 293 19.16 -3.49 -3.80
N CYS A 294 19.42 -2.99 -2.61
CA CYS A 294 18.98 -1.67 -2.15
C CYS A 294 17.47 -1.47 -1.96
N ILE A 295 16.71 -2.53 -1.74
CA ILE A 295 15.33 -2.38 -1.26
C ILE A 295 15.37 -1.87 0.17
N PHE A 296 14.79 -0.69 0.38
CA PHE A 296 14.83 0.00 1.67
C PHE A 296 14.28 -0.87 2.81
N GLU A 297 13.11 -1.47 2.60
CA GLU A 297 12.41 -2.28 3.59
C GLU A 297 13.22 -3.51 4.01
N VAL A 298 13.81 -4.20 3.05
CA VAL A 298 14.69 -5.34 3.30
C VAL A 298 15.93 -4.91 4.09
N ALA A 299 16.58 -3.84 3.64
CA ALA A 299 17.82 -3.37 4.24
C ALA A 299 17.62 -2.88 5.68
N ILE A 300 16.56 -2.12 5.97
CA ILE A 300 16.31 -1.62 7.33
C ILE A 300 15.95 -2.75 8.29
N GLN A 301 15.11 -3.71 7.86
CA GLN A 301 14.73 -4.83 8.73
C GLN A 301 15.90 -5.78 8.98
N THR A 302 16.71 -6.07 7.96
CA THR A 302 17.94 -6.87 8.12
C THR A 302 18.91 -6.19 9.09
N GLY A 303 19.12 -4.89 8.95
CA GLY A 303 20.00 -4.11 9.83
C GLY A 303 19.52 -4.10 11.27
N LYS A 304 18.21 -3.87 11.48
CA LYS A 304 17.56 -3.92 12.79
C LYS A 304 17.68 -5.32 13.42
N LEU A 305 17.40 -6.37 12.65
CA LEU A 305 17.48 -7.74 13.16
C LEU A 305 18.91 -8.11 13.58
N TYR A 306 19.91 -7.71 12.82
CA TYR A 306 21.31 -7.89 13.24
C TYR A 306 21.65 -7.13 14.53
N LEU A 307 21.10 -5.94 14.72
CA LEU A 307 21.29 -5.18 15.96
C LEU A 307 20.65 -5.92 17.15
N GLU A 308 19.43 -6.40 17.02
CA GLU A 308 18.73 -7.21 18.02
C GLU A 308 19.51 -8.52 18.36
N MET A 309 20.13 -9.12 17.35
CA MET A 309 21.00 -10.30 17.51
C MET A 309 22.39 -9.97 18.08
N ARG A 310 22.64 -8.73 18.52
CA ARG A 310 23.93 -8.23 19.02
C ARG A 310 25.08 -8.36 18.01
N LYS A 311 24.80 -8.22 16.73
CA LYS A 311 25.77 -8.24 15.63
C LYS A 311 25.86 -6.84 14.93
N PRO A 312 26.19 -5.74 15.65
CA PRO A 312 26.07 -4.38 15.16
C PRO A 312 26.95 -4.09 13.94
N LYS A 313 28.11 -4.76 13.80
CA LYS A 313 28.97 -4.63 12.61
C LYS A 313 28.25 -5.03 11.33
N LYS A 314 27.49 -6.16 11.37
CA LYS A 314 26.69 -6.60 10.22
C LYS A 314 25.49 -5.69 10.02
N GLY A 315 24.81 -5.29 11.11
CA GLY A 315 23.68 -4.36 11.06
C GLY A 315 24.01 -3.06 10.38
N LYS A 316 25.18 -2.47 10.71
CA LYS A 316 25.66 -1.21 10.12
C LYS A 316 25.70 -1.27 8.59
N ILE A 317 26.18 -2.37 8.00
CA ILE A 317 26.29 -2.53 6.54
C ILE A 317 24.92 -2.40 5.87
N PHE A 318 23.90 -3.06 6.41
CA PHE A 318 22.54 -3.02 5.87
C PHE A 318 21.86 -1.67 6.13
N LEU A 319 22.09 -1.05 7.28
CA LEU A 319 21.56 0.28 7.56
C LEU A 319 22.20 1.35 6.67
N GLU A 320 23.46 1.21 6.29
CA GLU A 320 24.10 2.07 5.29
C GLU A 320 23.49 1.87 3.89
N LYS A 321 23.09 0.62 3.52
CA LYS A 321 22.30 0.36 2.30
C LYS A 321 20.94 1.08 2.39
N ALA A 322 20.25 0.96 3.54
CA ALA A 322 18.96 1.62 3.75
C ALA A 322 19.05 3.15 3.68
N VAL A 323 20.13 3.76 4.23
CA VAL A 323 20.39 5.21 4.09
C VAL A 323 20.58 5.61 2.62
N ARG A 324 21.26 4.79 1.82
CA ARG A 324 21.42 5.08 0.37
C ARG A 324 20.10 5.02 -0.37
N ALA A 325 19.25 4.04 -0.02
CA ALA A 325 17.94 3.87 -0.65
C ALA A 325 16.95 4.99 -0.26
N ARG A 326 17.00 5.45 1.01
CA ARG A 326 16.09 6.50 1.52
C ARG A 326 16.83 7.43 2.50
N PRO A 327 17.55 8.45 2.01
CA PRO A 327 18.38 9.35 2.82
C PRO A 327 17.61 10.22 3.83
N GLU A 328 16.31 10.39 3.65
CA GLU A 328 15.43 11.16 4.52
C GLU A 328 14.84 10.35 5.69
N SER A 329 15.14 9.04 5.79
CA SER A 329 14.61 8.20 6.86
C SER A 329 15.29 8.45 8.19
N GLY A 330 14.67 9.22 9.08
CA GLY A 330 15.16 9.44 10.46
C GLY A 330 15.31 8.13 11.25
N LEU A 331 14.38 7.21 11.07
CA LEU A 331 14.41 5.89 11.71
C LEU A 331 15.67 5.08 11.34
N THR A 332 16.09 5.14 10.07
CA THR A 332 17.32 4.46 9.63
C THR A 332 18.57 5.05 10.30
N TYR A 333 18.64 6.38 10.41
CA TYR A 333 19.75 7.03 11.12
C TYR A 333 19.76 6.71 12.61
N ARG A 334 18.60 6.55 13.25
CA ARG A 334 18.52 6.10 14.64
C ARG A 334 19.16 4.73 14.81
N PHE A 335 18.74 3.73 14.04
CA PHE A 335 19.33 2.39 14.11
C PHE A 335 20.81 2.36 13.74
N LEU A 336 21.25 3.21 12.80
CA LEU A 336 22.66 3.37 12.48
C LEU A 336 23.43 3.93 13.68
N GLY A 337 22.87 4.92 14.38
CA GLY A 337 23.41 5.46 15.62
C GLY A 337 23.52 4.40 16.72
N GLU A 338 22.50 3.56 16.88
CA GLU A 338 22.50 2.45 17.83
C GLU A 338 23.61 1.41 17.49
N CYS A 339 23.79 1.07 16.21
CA CYS A 339 24.88 0.22 15.78
C CYS A 339 26.25 0.82 16.08
N CYS A 340 26.45 2.09 15.78
CA CYS A 340 27.70 2.80 16.06
C CYS A 340 27.98 2.88 17.56
N ALA A 341 26.98 3.20 18.37
CA ALA A 341 27.09 3.22 19.82
C ALA A 341 27.44 1.84 20.41
N ALA A 342 26.80 0.78 19.90
CA ALA A 342 27.11 -0.60 20.32
C ALA A 342 28.53 -1.05 19.94
N MET A 343 29.16 -0.39 18.97
CA MET A 343 30.56 -0.61 18.58
C MET A 343 31.55 0.37 19.24
N ASN A 344 31.11 1.22 20.16
CA ASN A 344 31.88 2.30 20.77
C ASN A 344 32.43 3.34 19.76
N MET A 345 31.77 3.50 18.61
CA MET A 345 32.07 4.51 17.58
C MET A 345 31.30 5.79 17.92
N THR A 346 31.71 6.49 18.98
CA THR A 346 30.92 7.55 19.60
C THR A 346 30.63 8.71 18.64
N ASP A 347 31.63 9.15 17.86
CA ASP A 347 31.47 10.30 16.94
C ASP A 347 30.50 9.97 15.78
N ASP A 348 30.60 8.76 15.25
CA ASP A 348 29.67 8.26 14.22
C ASP A 348 28.25 8.13 14.78
N ALA A 349 28.10 7.63 16.01
CA ALA A 349 26.82 7.54 16.69
C ALA A 349 26.17 8.93 16.88
N VAL A 350 26.95 9.89 17.39
CA VAL A 350 26.51 11.28 17.54
C VAL A 350 26.08 11.88 16.20
N SER A 351 26.87 11.66 15.14
CA SER A 351 26.53 12.13 13.79
C SER A 351 25.22 11.53 13.30
N ALA A 352 25.02 10.22 13.49
CA ALA A 352 23.81 9.52 13.07
C ALA A 352 22.58 10.01 13.85
N TYR A 353 22.64 10.12 15.19
CA TYR A 353 21.52 10.62 15.99
C TYR A 353 21.16 12.07 15.67
N LYS A 354 22.16 12.95 15.41
CA LYS A 354 21.89 14.32 14.93
C LYS A 354 21.10 14.32 13.62
N LYS A 355 21.43 13.43 12.69
CA LYS A 355 20.67 13.27 11.44
C LYS A 355 19.26 12.73 11.69
N ALA A 356 19.10 11.76 12.59
CA ALA A 356 17.80 11.24 12.99
C ALA A 356 16.89 12.34 13.53
N ILE A 357 17.39 13.14 14.49
CA ILE A 357 16.65 14.26 15.10
C ILE A 357 16.33 15.35 14.07
N ARG A 358 17.25 15.62 13.12
CA ARG A 358 16.99 16.57 12.03
C ARG A 358 15.80 16.15 11.15
N GLN A 359 15.64 14.86 10.88
CA GLN A 359 14.53 14.32 10.10
C GLN A 359 13.25 14.18 10.93
N ASN A 360 13.38 13.79 12.20
CA ASN A 360 12.29 13.71 13.15
C ASN A 360 12.68 14.34 14.49
N PRO A 361 12.35 15.61 14.74
CA PRO A 361 12.67 16.30 15.99
C PRO A 361 12.04 15.67 17.24
N ASN A 362 11.02 14.87 17.09
CA ASN A 362 10.31 14.18 18.18
C ASN A 362 10.77 12.73 18.39
N ASP A 363 11.93 12.34 17.84
CA ASP A 363 12.52 11.03 18.11
C ASP A 363 13.17 10.98 19.49
N ALA A 364 12.37 10.63 20.50
CA ALA A 364 12.79 10.58 21.90
C ALA A 364 13.97 9.63 22.15
N ASP A 365 14.07 8.52 21.42
CA ASP A 365 15.17 7.57 21.52
C ASP A 365 16.50 8.23 21.10
N SER A 366 16.51 8.90 19.93
CA SER A 366 17.70 9.61 19.44
C SER A 366 18.09 10.79 20.34
N LEU A 367 17.10 11.55 20.86
CA LEU A 367 17.36 12.64 21.83
C LEU A 367 18.00 12.11 23.09
N SER A 368 17.44 11.07 23.70
CA SER A 368 17.98 10.45 24.91
C SER A 368 19.38 9.87 24.71
N ALA A 369 19.59 9.18 23.56
CA ALA A 369 20.88 8.61 23.22
C ALA A 369 21.96 9.69 22.98
N LEU A 370 21.59 10.76 22.26
CA LEU A 370 22.50 11.89 22.01
C LEU A 370 22.90 12.60 23.31
N GLY A 371 21.92 12.86 24.19
CA GLY A 371 22.21 13.44 25.51
C GLY A 371 23.16 12.57 26.35
N TYR A 372 22.93 11.25 26.35
CA TYR A 372 23.83 10.31 27.03
C TYR A 372 25.26 10.30 26.45
N LEU A 373 25.41 10.32 25.13
CA LEU A 373 26.71 10.34 24.47
C LEU A 373 27.45 11.67 24.73
N PHE A 374 26.77 12.80 24.74
CA PHE A 374 27.32 14.10 25.08
C PHE A 374 27.80 14.15 26.54
N ASP A 375 27.05 13.53 27.46
CA ASP A 375 27.52 13.41 28.85
C ASP A 375 28.80 12.58 28.97
N LEU A 376 28.92 11.48 28.20
CA LEU A 376 30.14 10.68 28.16
C LEU A 376 31.34 11.43 27.55
N GLN A 377 31.11 12.30 26.58
CA GLN A 377 32.14 13.13 25.94
C GLN A 377 32.52 14.37 26.78
N GLY A 378 31.81 14.65 27.89
CA GLY A 378 32.04 15.84 28.72
C GLY A 378 31.59 17.12 28.03
N GLU A 379 30.62 17.03 27.12
CA GLU A 379 30.01 18.20 26.47
C GLU A 379 29.26 19.09 27.48
N ASN A 380 28.88 20.30 27.03
CA ASN A 380 28.19 21.26 27.89
C ASN A 380 26.98 20.63 28.61
N PRO A 381 26.98 20.58 29.97
CA PRO A 381 25.93 19.91 30.75
C PRO A 381 24.53 20.50 30.53
N GLU A 382 24.42 21.77 30.14
CA GLU A 382 23.11 22.40 29.86
C GLU A 382 22.51 21.85 28.60
N ILE A 383 23.29 21.78 27.51
CA ILE A 383 22.86 21.22 26.23
C ILE A 383 22.49 19.73 26.40
N THR A 384 23.32 18.99 27.12
CA THR A 384 23.11 17.58 27.43
C THR A 384 21.77 17.35 28.16
N THR A 385 21.50 18.20 29.17
CA THR A 385 20.26 18.15 29.95
C THR A 385 19.03 18.45 29.09
N ILE A 386 19.11 19.43 28.17
CA ILE A 386 18.02 19.78 27.27
C ILE A 386 17.58 18.56 26.42
N PHE A 387 18.54 17.86 25.82
CA PHE A 387 18.19 16.65 25.02
C PHE A 387 17.53 15.55 25.85
N CYS A 388 18.05 15.27 27.06
CA CYS A 388 17.43 14.31 27.95
C CYS A 388 16.06 14.76 28.47
N GLN A 389 15.88 16.06 28.75
CA GLN A 389 14.58 16.61 29.16
C GLN A 389 13.57 16.46 28.03
N GLN A 390 13.92 16.86 26.80
CA GLN A 390 13.02 16.71 25.65
C GLN A 390 12.61 15.26 25.44
N SER A 391 13.53 14.30 25.62
CA SER A 391 13.19 12.87 25.48
C SER A 391 12.15 12.41 26.52
N VAL A 392 12.26 12.93 27.76
CA VAL A 392 11.27 12.64 28.83
C VAL A 392 9.95 13.35 28.57
N ASP A 393 9.96 14.56 28.03
CA ASP A 393 8.74 15.32 27.70
C ASP A 393 7.93 14.61 26.59
N ILE A 394 8.62 14.03 25.62
CA ILE A 394 7.99 13.29 24.51
C ILE A 394 7.50 11.91 24.98
N SER A 395 8.29 11.21 25.80
CA SER A 395 8.01 9.84 26.27
C SER A 395 8.15 9.74 27.79
N PRO A 396 7.22 10.30 28.56
CA PRO A 396 7.33 10.41 30.00
C PRO A 396 7.29 9.06 30.74
N GLU A 397 6.76 8.01 30.11
CA GLU A 397 6.68 6.65 30.67
C GLU A 397 7.92 5.79 30.37
N ASN A 398 9.00 6.36 29.82
CA ASN A 398 10.22 5.62 29.58
C ASN A 398 11.19 5.74 30.75
N GLY A 399 11.34 4.67 31.54
CA GLY A 399 12.22 4.62 32.72
C GLY A 399 13.68 4.90 32.41
N LEU A 400 14.20 4.47 31.25
CA LEU A 400 15.60 4.74 30.84
C LEU A 400 15.84 6.23 30.59
N PHE A 401 14.88 6.92 29.96
CA PHE A 401 15.02 8.36 29.70
C PHE A 401 15.06 9.17 31.00
N ARG A 402 14.15 8.83 31.93
CA ARG A 402 14.15 9.42 33.29
C ARG A 402 15.41 9.09 34.07
N TYR A 403 15.93 7.88 33.98
CA TYR A 403 17.19 7.49 34.60
C TYR A 403 18.36 8.35 34.08
N ARG A 404 18.47 8.52 32.76
CA ARG A 404 19.51 9.35 32.15
C ARG A 404 19.41 10.81 32.61
N LEU A 405 18.22 11.39 32.60
CA LEU A 405 17.97 12.76 33.07
C LEU A 405 18.27 12.91 34.55
N GLY A 406 17.82 12.01 35.40
CA GLY A 406 18.08 11.99 36.83
C GLY A 406 19.58 11.87 37.17
N SER A 407 20.31 11.07 36.38
CA SER A 407 21.77 10.94 36.50
C SER A 407 22.49 12.22 36.15
N LEU A 408 22.04 12.98 35.16
CA LEU A 408 22.58 14.29 34.80
C LEU A 408 22.30 15.33 35.88
N TYR A 409 21.09 15.39 36.43
CA TYR A 409 20.77 16.29 37.57
C TYR A 409 21.64 15.97 38.80
N LEU A 410 21.90 14.68 39.07
CA LEU A 410 22.79 14.29 40.16
C LEU A 410 24.22 14.79 39.93
N LYS A 411 24.77 14.71 38.71
CA LYS A 411 26.10 15.26 38.37
C LYS A 411 26.17 16.77 38.52
N ARG A 412 25.05 17.46 38.38
CA ARG A 412 24.93 18.92 38.52
C ARG A 412 24.58 19.35 39.95
N ASP A 413 24.61 18.43 40.90
CA ASP A 413 24.22 18.64 42.30
C ASP A 413 22.79 19.17 42.50
N GLN A 414 21.92 18.93 41.50
CA GLN A 414 20.48 19.23 41.55
C GLN A 414 19.76 18.08 42.22
N LEU A 415 19.99 17.89 43.53
CA LEU A 415 19.60 16.67 44.25
C LEU A 415 18.09 16.42 44.27
N LYS A 416 17.27 17.51 44.33
CA LYS A 416 15.79 17.37 44.35
C LYS A 416 15.28 16.84 43.02
N ASP A 417 15.71 17.46 41.92
CA ASP A 417 15.30 17.07 40.56
C ASP A 417 15.81 15.66 40.21
N ALA A 418 17.05 15.35 40.62
CA ALA A 418 17.63 14.03 40.47
C ALA A 418 16.79 12.95 41.18
N LEU A 419 16.41 13.25 42.44
CA LEU A 419 15.59 12.29 43.24
C LEU A 419 14.24 12.06 42.58
N GLU A 420 13.57 13.11 42.12
CA GLU A 420 12.25 12.97 41.47
C GLU A 420 12.33 12.11 40.21
N GLN A 421 13.28 12.39 39.31
CA GLN A 421 13.39 11.63 38.06
C GLN A 421 13.80 10.18 38.29
N LEU A 422 14.71 9.91 39.24
CA LEU A 422 15.13 8.54 39.55
C LEU A 422 14.05 7.74 40.29
N GLN A 423 13.21 8.37 41.13
CA GLN A 423 12.05 7.69 41.71
C GLN A 423 11.06 7.28 40.63
N LYS A 424 10.72 8.21 39.71
CA LYS A 424 9.86 7.89 38.57
C LYS A 424 10.45 6.82 37.66
N ALA A 425 11.77 6.78 37.48
CA ALA A 425 12.45 5.72 36.73
C ALA A 425 12.33 4.35 37.41
N ASP A 426 12.49 4.30 38.74
CA ASP A 426 12.33 3.08 39.55
C ASP A 426 10.89 2.55 39.53
N ASP A 427 9.89 3.46 39.63
CA ASP A 427 8.46 3.14 39.51
C ASP A 427 8.11 2.55 38.12
N LEU A 428 8.84 2.97 37.08
CA LEU A 428 8.73 2.47 35.71
C LEU A 428 9.58 1.22 35.42
N GLY A 429 10.15 0.59 36.47
CA GLY A 429 10.87 -0.66 36.40
C GLY A 429 12.37 -0.52 36.06
N HIS A 430 12.93 0.70 36.02
CA HIS A 430 14.36 0.93 35.85
C HIS A 430 15.03 1.03 37.22
N ASP A 431 15.75 -0.01 37.63
CA ASP A 431 16.35 -0.09 38.99
C ASP A 431 17.28 1.08 39.30
N CYS A 432 16.85 1.94 40.20
CA CYS A 432 17.54 3.17 40.60
C CYS A 432 17.80 3.24 42.13
N LYS A 433 17.52 2.17 42.87
CA LYS A 433 17.51 2.13 44.35
C LYS A 433 18.80 2.64 44.99
N ASP A 434 19.95 2.23 44.47
CA ASP A 434 21.25 2.64 45.00
C ASP A 434 21.49 4.13 44.81
N LEU A 435 21.15 4.71 43.65
CA LEU A 435 21.26 6.13 43.38
C LEU A 435 20.34 6.95 44.27
N ILE A 436 19.08 6.51 44.43
CA ILE A 436 18.08 7.12 45.30
C ILE A 436 18.59 7.14 46.75
N LYS A 437 19.16 6.03 47.25
CA LYS A 437 19.73 5.96 48.60
C LYS A 437 20.94 6.91 48.77
N LYS A 438 21.78 6.99 47.74
CA LYS A 438 22.93 7.93 47.71
C LYS A 438 22.45 9.38 47.81
N ILE A 439 21.46 9.78 46.98
CA ILE A 439 20.93 11.15 46.99
C ILE A 439 20.31 11.51 48.34
N LYS A 440 19.48 10.62 48.91
CA LYS A 440 18.88 10.84 50.23
C LYS A 440 19.92 11.07 51.34
N LYS A 441 21.06 10.36 51.27
CA LYS A 441 22.18 10.59 52.19
C LYS A 441 22.88 11.95 51.96
N LEU A 442 22.98 12.40 50.72
CA LEU A 442 23.55 13.71 50.39
C LEU A 442 22.66 14.86 50.83
N MET A 443 21.34 14.71 50.72
CA MET A 443 20.35 15.70 51.15
C MET A 443 20.19 15.79 52.66
N ALA A 444 20.63 14.77 53.42
CA ALA A 444 20.56 14.73 54.88
C ALA A 444 21.82 15.31 55.56
N LYS A 445 22.84 15.66 54.81
CA LYS A 445 24.06 16.37 55.24
C LYS A 445 23.92 17.87 55.06
#